data_4dbde77a3c48f7363dfdc7f24ea58f65
#
_entry.id   4dbde77a3c48f7363dfdc7f24ea58f65
#
_cell.length_a   1.000
_cell.length_b   1.000
_cell.length_c   1.000
_cell.angle_alpha   90.00
_cell.angle_beta   90.00
_cell.angle_gamma   90.00
#
_symmetry.space_group_name_H-M   'P 1'
#
loop_
_entity.id
_entity.type
_entity.pdbx_description
1 polymer ?
#
loop_
_entity_poly.entity_id
_entity_poly.type
_entity_poly.pdbx_seq_one_letter_code
_entity_poly.pdbx_strand_id
1 'polypeptide(L)'
;QIMLDVAYQMFAQGKNKLELTALHLTVGSDVNPLHTDNFEEVSFGPILYGAKKLGIQIQTRYEVSNNAGVDICSIVNNEGYDFLLVGSGISMSNTPDDIAASHYRASFYNRYFKRFKAPESWFYPGALLKDKTKMFIEQSNCPVGVFVNRNFVKASNVIVVIDSEEDLFLLGYAQTLLKSTHGSASVLDKSSSTTPGNEVIKEGILRFTEDVKQTTLLREKDLTPQSFNGFNFMLISYKTWNDVSEHRKEALQKMPSTLILSK
;
A
#
# COMPACT_ATOMS: atom_id res chain seq x y z
N GLN A 1 1.43 -9.33 9.54
CA GLN A 1 0.05 -9.23 10.05
C GLN A 1 -0.68 -8.01 9.48
N ILE A 2 -0.14 -6.79 9.54
CA ILE A 2 -0.81 -5.56 9.06
C ILE A 2 -1.28 -5.66 7.60
N MET A 3 -0.48 -6.24 6.71
CA MET A 3 -0.89 -6.43 5.32
C MET A 3 -2.06 -7.41 5.17
N LEU A 4 -2.12 -8.44 6.03
CA LEU A 4 -3.27 -9.32 6.10
C LEU A 4 -4.54 -8.57 6.52
N ASP A 5 -4.41 -7.68 7.52
CA ASP A 5 -5.55 -6.86 7.98
C ASP A 5 -6.05 -5.92 6.87
N VAL A 6 -5.13 -5.33 6.10
CA VAL A 6 -5.47 -4.50 4.92
C VAL A 6 -6.17 -5.34 3.85
N ALA A 7 -5.60 -6.48 3.46
CA ALA A 7 -6.18 -7.38 2.47
C ALA A 7 -7.57 -7.86 2.90
N TYR A 8 -7.73 -8.25 4.15
CA TYR A 8 -9.01 -8.68 4.70
C TYR A 8 -10.06 -7.56 4.65
N GLN A 9 -9.72 -6.34 5.10
CA GLN A 9 -10.65 -5.21 5.06
C GLN A 9 -11.04 -4.84 3.62
N MET A 10 -10.13 -5.01 2.65
CA MET A 10 -10.40 -4.70 1.24
C MET A 10 -11.26 -5.76 0.53
N PHE A 11 -11.07 -7.04 0.83
CA PHE A 11 -11.61 -8.11 -0.04
C PHE A 11 -12.55 -9.09 0.65
N ALA A 12 -12.60 -9.17 2.00
CA ALA A 12 -13.39 -10.19 2.69
C ALA A 12 -14.91 -10.05 2.50
N GLN A 13 -15.40 -8.88 2.11
CA GLN A 13 -16.84 -8.63 1.87
C GLN A 13 -17.26 -8.91 0.41
N GLY A 14 -16.36 -9.43 -0.43
CA GLY A 14 -16.67 -9.82 -1.80
C GLY A 14 -17.62 -11.01 -1.86
N LYS A 15 -18.31 -11.18 -3.00
CA LYS A 15 -19.20 -12.34 -3.24
C LYS A 15 -18.44 -13.66 -3.36
N ASN A 16 -17.17 -13.60 -3.72
CA ASN A 16 -16.30 -14.77 -3.87
C ASN A 16 -15.53 -15.03 -2.58
N LYS A 17 -15.22 -16.31 -2.33
CA LYS A 17 -14.34 -16.68 -1.22
C LYS A 17 -12.97 -16.02 -1.44
N LEU A 18 -12.51 -15.28 -0.44
CA LEU A 18 -11.17 -14.69 -0.46
C LEU A 18 -10.13 -15.80 -0.32
N GLU A 19 -9.29 -15.95 -1.32
CA GLU A 19 -8.12 -16.83 -1.30
C GLU A 19 -6.87 -15.98 -1.19
N LEU A 20 -6.07 -16.21 -0.17
CA LEU A 20 -4.86 -15.44 0.11
C LEU A 20 -3.63 -16.33 0.06
N THR A 21 -2.58 -15.84 -0.58
CA THR A 21 -1.24 -16.43 -0.53
C THR A 21 -0.28 -15.45 0.12
N ALA A 22 0.35 -15.86 1.21
CA ALA A 22 1.44 -15.11 1.81
C ALA A 22 2.77 -15.59 1.23
N LEU A 23 3.44 -14.72 0.49
CA LEU A 23 4.73 -15.00 -0.10
C LEU A 23 5.85 -14.35 0.71
N HIS A 24 6.85 -15.13 1.08
CA HIS A 24 8.10 -14.67 1.67
C HIS A 24 9.28 -15.07 0.78
N LEU A 25 10.07 -14.09 0.36
CA LEU A 25 11.28 -14.34 -0.39
C LEU A 25 12.50 -13.95 0.43
N THR A 26 13.47 -14.87 0.50
CA THR A 26 14.77 -14.63 1.13
C THR A 26 15.84 -14.53 0.06
N VAL A 27 16.72 -13.52 0.18
CA VAL A 27 17.84 -13.40 -0.74
C VAL A 27 18.85 -14.51 -0.46
N GLY A 28 19.30 -15.22 -1.49
CA GLY A 28 20.12 -16.42 -1.36
C GLY A 28 21.42 -16.23 -0.54
N SER A 29 21.99 -15.00 -0.51
CA SER A 29 23.15 -14.66 0.33
C SER A 29 22.84 -14.64 1.84
N ASP A 30 21.57 -14.67 2.22
CA ASP A 30 21.11 -14.50 3.60
C ASP A 30 20.59 -15.80 4.20
N VAL A 31 20.55 -16.86 3.39
CA VAL A 31 20.19 -18.21 3.86
C VAL A 31 21.37 -18.77 4.65
N ASN A 32 21.20 -18.87 5.97
CA ASN A 32 22.13 -19.63 6.80
C ASN A 32 21.72 -21.10 6.77
N PRO A 33 22.54 -22.02 6.21
CA PRO A 33 22.19 -23.43 6.09
C PRO A 33 21.87 -24.13 7.43
N LEU A 34 22.33 -23.56 8.55
CA LEU A 34 22.13 -24.11 9.89
C LEU A 34 20.75 -23.79 10.49
N HIS A 35 19.93 -22.96 9.85
CA HIS A 35 18.65 -22.50 10.38
C HIS A 35 17.47 -22.69 9.42
N THR A 36 17.61 -23.50 8.39
CA THR A 36 16.57 -23.70 7.37
C THR A 36 15.27 -24.28 7.92
N ASP A 37 15.36 -25.14 8.93
CA ASP A 37 14.21 -25.92 9.42
C ASP A 37 13.14 -25.07 10.15
N ASN A 38 13.48 -23.85 10.61
CA ASN A 38 12.56 -22.99 11.34
C ASN A 38 12.21 -21.69 10.59
N PHE A 39 12.76 -21.44 9.41
CA PHE A 39 12.56 -20.18 8.68
C PHE A 39 11.12 -19.97 8.26
N GLU A 40 10.46 -21.02 7.81
CA GLU A 40 9.07 -20.96 7.37
C GLU A 40 8.14 -20.64 8.53
N GLU A 41 8.31 -21.34 9.67
CA GLU A 41 7.50 -21.11 10.87
C GLU A 41 7.70 -19.69 11.43
N VAL A 42 8.94 -19.23 11.51
CA VAL A 42 9.26 -17.87 11.98
C VAL A 42 8.71 -16.80 11.04
N SER A 43 8.78 -17.03 9.72
CA SER A 43 8.33 -16.08 8.71
C SER A 43 6.81 -15.97 8.66
N PHE A 44 6.09 -17.07 8.79
CA PHE A 44 4.64 -17.12 8.60
C PHE A 44 3.84 -17.21 9.91
N GLY A 45 4.45 -17.55 11.03
CA GLY A 45 3.76 -17.70 12.32
C GLY A 45 2.83 -16.53 12.65
N PRO A 46 3.28 -15.26 12.59
CA PRO A 46 2.43 -14.11 12.86
C PRO A 46 1.23 -13.95 11.91
N ILE A 47 1.42 -14.27 10.62
CA ILE A 47 0.34 -14.13 9.63
C ILE A 47 -0.67 -15.29 9.74
N LEU A 48 -0.21 -16.50 9.99
CA LEU A 48 -1.06 -17.67 10.24
C LEU A 48 -1.92 -17.48 11.50
N TYR A 49 -1.34 -16.94 12.56
CA TYR A 49 -2.07 -16.59 13.77
C TYR A 49 -3.14 -15.52 13.50
N GLY A 50 -2.78 -14.48 12.74
CA GLY A 50 -3.73 -13.43 12.31
C GLY A 50 -4.86 -13.99 11.47
N ALA A 51 -4.56 -14.84 10.49
CA ALA A 51 -5.54 -15.50 9.63
C ALA A 51 -6.53 -16.35 10.44
N LYS A 52 -6.03 -17.12 11.41
CA LYS A 52 -6.86 -17.91 12.34
C LYS A 52 -7.82 -17.03 13.13
N LYS A 53 -7.36 -15.86 13.62
CA LYS A 53 -8.22 -14.89 14.33
C LYS A 53 -9.33 -14.33 13.45
N LEU A 54 -9.04 -14.11 12.17
CA LEU A 54 -10.00 -13.59 11.19
C LEU A 54 -10.91 -14.68 10.61
N GLY A 55 -10.66 -15.96 10.92
CA GLY A 55 -11.43 -17.08 10.39
C GLY A 55 -11.19 -17.32 8.88
N ILE A 56 -10.05 -16.91 8.35
CA ILE A 56 -9.68 -17.08 6.95
C ILE A 56 -8.59 -18.12 6.77
N GLN A 57 -8.64 -18.79 5.62
CA GLN A 57 -7.57 -19.68 5.17
C GLN A 57 -6.54 -18.88 4.37
N ILE A 58 -5.25 -19.14 4.61
CA ILE A 58 -4.15 -18.53 3.90
C ILE A 58 -3.17 -19.62 3.49
N GLN A 59 -2.71 -19.55 2.25
CA GLN A 59 -1.59 -20.37 1.76
C GLN A 59 -0.29 -19.63 2.07
N THR A 60 0.74 -20.37 2.42
CA THR A 60 2.10 -19.83 2.62
C THR A 60 3.02 -20.36 1.55
N ARG A 61 3.90 -19.49 1.07
CA ARG A 61 4.91 -19.84 0.09
C ARG A 61 6.23 -19.18 0.45
N TYR A 62 7.25 -20.00 0.61
CA TYR A 62 8.61 -19.59 0.89
C TYR A 62 9.49 -19.83 -0.34
N GLU A 63 10.23 -18.83 -0.78
CA GLU A 63 11.13 -18.93 -1.93
C GLU A 63 12.48 -18.29 -1.61
N VAL A 64 13.53 -18.85 -2.17
CA VAL A 64 14.88 -18.26 -2.15
C VAL A 64 15.12 -17.58 -3.49
N SER A 65 15.47 -16.32 -3.46
CA SER A 65 15.57 -15.46 -4.63
C SER A 65 16.89 -14.71 -4.68
N ASN A 66 17.40 -14.50 -5.88
CA ASN A 66 18.51 -13.57 -6.12
C ASN A 66 17.99 -12.16 -6.46
N ASN A 67 16.73 -12.04 -6.91
CA ASN A 67 16.07 -10.79 -7.22
C ASN A 67 14.59 -10.86 -6.85
N ALA A 68 14.30 -10.66 -5.58
CA ALA A 68 12.95 -10.81 -5.01
C ALA A 68 11.86 -10.04 -5.78
N GLY A 69 12.18 -8.87 -6.32
CA GLY A 69 11.18 -8.07 -7.06
C GLY A 69 10.77 -8.74 -8.37
N VAL A 70 11.73 -9.18 -9.16
CA VAL A 70 11.45 -9.86 -10.43
C VAL A 70 10.74 -11.19 -10.19
N ASP A 71 11.18 -11.94 -9.18
CA ASP A 71 10.59 -13.25 -8.89
C ASP A 71 9.16 -13.12 -8.37
N ILE A 72 8.83 -12.10 -7.56
CA ILE A 72 7.44 -11.80 -7.16
C ILE A 72 6.56 -11.57 -8.40
N CYS A 73 6.98 -10.70 -9.31
CA CYS A 73 6.22 -10.43 -10.53
C CYS A 73 6.05 -11.68 -11.40
N SER A 74 7.12 -12.49 -11.52
CA SER A 74 7.07 -13.75 -12.25
C SER A 74 6.06 -14.74 -11.67
N ILE A 75 6.07 -14.92 -10.35
CA ILE A 75 5.12 -15.78 -9.62
C ILE A 75 3.70 -15.30 -9.85
N VAL A 76 3.45 -14.00 -9.64
CA VAL A 76 2.11 -13.41 -9.79
C VAL A 76 1.56 -13.60 -11.20
N ASN A 77 2.39 -13.38 -12.22
CA ASN A 77 1.99 -13.48 -13.61
C ASN A 77 1.75 -14.93 -14.06
N ASN A 78 2.59 -15.88 -13.60
CA ASN A 78 2.51 -17.28 -13.99
C ASN A 78 1.34 -18.01 -13.33
N GLU A 79 0.95 -17.60 -12.12
CA GLU A 79 -0.11 -18.25 -11.36
C GLU A 79 -1.46 -17.54 -11.47
N GLY A 80 -1.52 -16.38 -12.14
CA GLY A 80 -2.76 -15.69 -12.47
C GLY A 80 -3.48 -15.11 -11.25
N TYR A 81 -2.74 -14.48 -10.34
CA TYR A 81 -3.35 -13.77 -9.21
C TYR A 81 -4.15 -12.55 -9.67
N ASP A 82 -5.29 -12.31 -9.02
CA ASP A 82 -6.18 -11.18 -9.31
C ASP A 82 -5.69 -9.86 -8.72
N PHE A 83 -4.80 -9.90 -7.73
CA PHE A 83 -4.29 -8.72 -7.05
C PHE A 83 -2.96 -9.01 -6.33
N LEU A 84 -1.99 -8.11 -6.47
CA LEU A 84 -0.73 -8.15 -5.74
C LEU A 84 -0.71 -7.06 -4.68
N LEU A 85 -0.62 -7.44 -3.40
CA LEU A 85 -0.42 -6.50 -2.29
C LEU A 85 1.01 -6.59 -1.77
N VAL A 86 1.75 -5.50 -1.84
CA VAL A 86 3.12 -5.41 -1.36
C VAL A 86 3.27 -4.32 -0.29
N GLY A 87 4.10 -4.57 0.70
CA GLY A 87 4.51 -3.54 1.66
C GLY A 87 5.62 -2.67 1.08
N SER A 88 5.62 -1.39 1.39
CA SER A 88 6.70 -0.48 0.98
C SER A 88 8.08 -0.84 1.54
N GLY A 89 8.14 -1.76 2.50
CA GLY A 89 9.37 -2.16 3.19
C GLY A 89 9.98 -1.07 4.09
N ILE A 90 9.33 0.08 4.17
CA ILE A 90 9.75 1.21 5.01
C ILE A 90 8.63 1.49 6.01
N SER A 91 8.93 1.32 7.31
CA SER A 91 8.08 1.86 8.35
C SER A 91 8.39 3.35 8.47
N MET A 92 7.44 4.19 8.08
CA MET A 92 7.58 5.65 8.23
C MET A 92 6.99 6.05 9.58
N SER A 93 7.53 5.53 10.68
CA SER A 93 7.12 5.96 12.00
C SER A 93 7.81 7.27 12.37
N ASN A 94 7.10 8.13 13.09
CA ASN A 94 7.55 9.46 13.47
C ASN A 94 8.24 9.48 14.85
N THR A 95 8.46 8.34 15.49
CA THR A 95 9.10 8.28 16.81
C THR A 95 10.56 7.85 16.71
N PRO A 96 11.46 8.40 17.55
CA PRO A 96 12.88 8.00 17.58
C PRO A 96 13.08 6.52 17.85
N ASP A 97 12.22 5.89 18.65
CA ASP A 97 12.28 4.46 18.98
C ASP A 97 11.91 3.57 17.80
N ASP A 98 10.98 4.02 16.97
CA ASP A 98 10.59 3.32 15.75
C ASP A 98 11.67 3.43 14.66
N ILE A 99 12.40 4.55 14.63
CA ILE A 99 13.57 4.71 13.76
C ILE A 99 14.66 3.70 14.17
N ALA A 100 14.87 3.49 15.46
CA ALA A 100 15.82 2.49 15.96
C ALA A 100 15.38 1.05 15.60
N ALA A 101 14.08 0.72 15.70
CA ALA A 101 13.53 -0.58 15.31
C ALA A 101 13.57 -0.79 13.79
N SER A 102 13.38 0.28 12.99
CA SER A 102 13.55 0.23 11.54
C SER A 102 15.00 0.04 11.13
N HIS A 103 15.97 0.56 11.90
CA HIS A 103 17.39 0.31 11.71
C HIS A 103 17.77 -1.16 11.88
N TYR A 104 17.10 -1.90 12.75
CA TYR A 104 17.35 -3.34 12.91
C TYR A 104 16.87 -4.15 11.72
N ARG A 105 15.75 -3.73 11.08
CA ARG A 105 15.25 -4.32 9.83
C ARG A 105 15.95 -3.77 8.59
N ALA A 106 16.40 -2.52 8.62
CA ALA A 106 17.21 -1.89 7.59
C ALA A 106 18.69 -2.31 7.63
N SER A 107 19.13 -3.10 8.61
CA SER A 107 20.48 -3.64 8.74
C SER A 107 20.94 -4.38 7.47
N PHE A 108 20.01 -5.01 6.75
CA PHE A 108 20.23 -5.61 5.45
C PHE A 108 20.64 -4.61 4.38
N TYR A 109 19.92 -3.48 4.29
CA TYR A 109 20.22 -2.41 3.33
C TYR A 109 21.49 -1.64 3.69
N ASN A 110 21.74 -1.42 4.99
CA ASN A 110 22.92 -0.67 5.47
C ASN A 110 24.24 -1.41 5.21
N ARG A 111 24.27 -2.73 5.12
CA ARG A 111 25.49 -3.48 4.81
C ARG A 111 25.98 -3.26 3.39
N TYR A 112 25.09 -3.07 2.43
CA TYR A 112 25.42 -2.75 1.05
C TYR A 112 25.76 -1.27 0.86
N PHE A 113 25.10 -0.36 1.55
CA PHE A 113 25.24 1.08 1.35
C PHE A 113 26.32 1.75 2.22
N LYS A 114 26.82 1.10 3.28
CA LYS A 114 27.98 1.63 4.04
C LYS A 114 29.24 1.82 3.21
N ARG A 115 29.32 1.21 2.04
CA ARG A 115 30.47 1.35 1.13
C ARG A 115 30.42 2.61 0.27
N PHE A 116 29.28 3.26 0.14
CA PHE A 116 29.12 4.49 -0.59
C PHE A 116 28.72 5.59 0.41
N LYS A 117 29.57 6.60 0.55
CA LYS A 117 29.20 7.85 1.24
C LYS A 117 28.18 8.61 0.38
N ALA A 118 26.94 8.10 0.31
CA ALA A 118 25.85 8.80 -0.34
C ALA A 118 25.40 9.96 0.56
N PRO A 119 25.14 11.16 0.02
CA PRO A 119 24.57 12.26 0.78
C PRO A 119 23.26 11.85 1.45
N GLU A 120 22.98 12.34 2.66
CA GLU A 120 21.74 12.03 3.41
C GLU A 120 20.45 12.32 2.62
N SER A 121 20.51 13.20 1.61
CA SER A 121 19.42 13.50 0.69
C SER A 121 19.00 12.34 -0.22
N TRP A 122 19.83 11.30 -0.40
CA TRP A 122 19.53 10.11 -1.22
C TRP A 122 18.70 9.08 -0.47
N PHE A 123 18.61 9.17 0.84
CA PHE A 123 17.79 8.30 1.69
C PHE A 123 16.39 8.84 1.89
N TYR A 124 15.86 9.59 0.94
CA TYR A 124 14.46 9.97 1.00
C TYR A 124 13.60 8.73 0.78
N PRO A 125 12.73 8.36 1.75
CA PRO A 125 11.86 7.20 1.62
C PRO A 125 11.06 7.19 0.31
N GLY A 126 10.75 8.36 -0.23
CA GLY A 126 10.05 8.53 -1.49
C GLY A 126 10.78 8.01 -2.73
N ALA A 127 12.10 8.14 -2.83
CA ALA A 127 12.84 7.68 -3.99
C ALA A 127 12.89 6.15 -4.06
N LEU A 128 13.20 5.49 -2.93
CA LEU A 128 13.25 4.03 -2.85
C LEU A 128 11.86 3.40 -3.03
N LEU A 129 10.83 4.06 -2.49
CA LEU A 129 9.45 3.66 -2.68
C LEU A 129 9.04 3.76 -4.15
N LYS A 130 9.47 4.82 -4.84
CA LYS A 130 9.16 5.07 -6.25
C LYS A 130 9.68 3.93 -7.15
N ASP A 131 10.95 3.54 -7.01
CA ASP A 131 11.55 2.53 -7.87
C ASP A 131 10.93 1.15 -7.69
N LYS A 132 10.72 0.71 -6.44
CA LYS A 132 10.06 -0.57 -6.15
C LYS A 132 8.60 -0.59 -6.60
N THR A 133 7.86 0.47 -6.32
CA THR A 133 6.46 0.60 -6.71
C THR A 133 6.32 0.54 -8.22
N LYS A 134 7.16 1.28 -8.93
CA LYS A 134 7.18 1.31 -10.39
C LYS A 134 7.40 -0.09 -10.97
N MET A 135 8.39 -0.81 -10.46
CA MET A 135 8.70 -2.16 -10.94
C MET A 135 7.51 -3.12 -10.80
N PHE A 136 6.86 -3.17 -9.63
CA PHE A 136 5.70 -4.05 -9.43
C PHE A 136 4.54 -3.67 -10.35
N ILE A 137 4.27 -2.38 -10.52
CA ILE A 137 3.19 -1.88 -11.36
C ILE A 137 3.44 -2.16 -12.85
N GLU A 138 4.68 -2.01 -13.31
CA GLU A 138 5.01 -2.20 -14.73
C GLU A 138 5.19 -3.68 -15.13
N GLN A 139 5.51 -4.56 -14.18
CA GLN A 139 5.83 -5.95 -14.48
C GLN A 139 4.74 -6.95 -14.07
N SER A 140 3.72 -6.54 -13.30
CA SER A 140 2.62 -7.43 -12.92
C SER A 140 1.46 -7.31 -13.89
N ASN A 141 0.85 -8.45 -14.24
CA ASN A 141 -0.33 -8.53 -15.12
C ASN A 141 -1.66 -8.31 -14.37
N CYS A 142 -1.64 -8.06 -13.08
CA CYS A 142 -2.80 -7.78 -12.27
C CYS A 142 -2.68 -6.42 -11.57
N PRO A 143 -3.78 -5.86 -11.05
CA PRO A 143 -3.73 -4.66 -10.21
C PRO A 143 -2.78 -4.83 -9.03
N VAL A 144 -2.03 -3.77 -8.73
CA VAL A 144 -1.03 -3.76 -7.66
C VAL A 144 -1.41 -2.74 -6.61
N GLY A 145 -1.36 -3.15 -5.35
CA GLY A 145 -1.46 -2.27 -4.19
C GLY A 145 -0.13 -2.21 -3.44
N VAL A 146 0.44 -1.02 -3.30
CA VAL A 146 1.63 -0.79 -2.48
C VAL A 146 1.23 -0.10 -1.19
N PHE A 147 1.40 -0.80 -0.08
CA PHE A 147 0.99 -0.32 1.22
C PHE A 147 2.14 0.37 1.97
N VAL A 148 1.93 1.64 2.30
CA VAL A 148 2.79 2.46 3.14
C VAL A 148 2.20 2.50 4.55
N ASN A 149 2.83 1.80 5.48
CA ASN A 149 2.36 1.72 6.85
C ASN A 149 2.78 2.96 7.67
N ARG A 150 1.81 3.58 8.33
CA ARG A 150 1.99 4.63 9.34
C ARG A 150 1.15 4.34 10.58
N ASN A 151 1.56 3.31 11.32
CA ASN A 151 0.83 2.85 12.51
C ASN A 151 -0.63 2.47 12.19
N PHE A 152 -0.83 1.77 11.07
CA PHE A 152 -2.15 1.31 10.66
C PHE A 152 -2.77 0.38 11.71
N VAL A 153 -4.01 0.67 12.06
CA VAL A 153 -4.83 -0.18 12.92
C VAL A 153 -6.08 -0.63 12.15
N LYS A 154 -6.81 0.33 11.61
CA LYS A 154 -8.06 0.10 10.87
C LYS A 154 -8.34 1.28 9.95
N ALA A 155 -8.84 1.02 8.75
CA ALA A 155 -9.26 2.06 7.82
C ALA A 155 -10.69 2.54 8.19
N SER A 156 -10.79 3.40 9.19
CA SER A 156 -12.06 3.94 9.68
C SER A 156 -12.38 5.34 9.17
N ASN A 157 -11.36 6.12 8.84
CA ASN A 157 -11.48 7.48 8.29
C ASN A 157 -10.61 7.56 7.04
N VAL A 158 -11.23 7.34 5.89
CA VAL A 158 -10.53 7.15 4.61
C VAL A 158 -10.57 8.44 3.80
N ILE A 159 -9.43 8.86 3.27
CA ILE A 159 -9.36 9.88 2.23
C ILE A 159 -9.05 9.22 0.88
N VAL A 160 -9.84 9.52 -0.14
CA VAL A 160 -9.65 9.07 -1.53
C VAL A 160 -9.26 10.25 -2.38
N VAL A 161 -8.10 10.19 -3.02
CA VAL A 161 -7.58 11.29 -3.83
C VAL A 161 -7.91 11.04 -5.30
N ILE A 162 -8.69 11.94 -5.90
CA ILE A 162 -9.11 11.90 -7.31
C ILE A 162 -8.53 13.13 -8.02
N ASP A 163 -7.66 12.92 -8.96
CA ASP A 163 -7.02 13.97 -9.78
C ASP A 163 -7.48 13.92 -11.24
N SER A 164 -7.85 12.72 -11.71
CA SER A 164 -8.29 12.48 -13.07
C SER A 164 -9.39 11.42 -13.14
N GLU A 165 -10.04 11.28 -14.31
CA GLU A 165 -11.02 10.21 -14.56
C GLU A 165 -10.43 8.82 -14.33
N GLU A 166 -9.15 8.64 -14.63
CA GLU A 166 -8.44 7.37 -14.41
C GLU A 166 -8.44 6.95 -12.95
N ASP A 167 -8.57 7.87 -11.99
CA ASP A 167 -8.55 7.59 -10.56
C ASP A 167 -9.90 7.10 -10.01
N LEU A 168 -10.98 7.15 -10.81
CA LEU A 168 -12.33 6.77 -10.37
C LEU A 168 -12.41 5.30 -9.90
N PHE A 169 -11.51 4.42 -10.36
CA PHE A 169 -11.46 3.04 -9.88
C PHE A 169 -11.18 2.95 -8.37
N LEU A 170 -10.54 3.95 -7.77
CA LEU A 170 -10.28 4.02 -6.33
C LEU A 170 -11.58 4.03 -5.51
N LEU A 171 -12.66 4.60 -6.06
CA LEU A 171 -13.96 4.65 -5.39
C LEU A 171 -14.54 3.25 -5.16
N GLY A 172 -14.31 2.31 -6.09
CA GLY A 172 -14.69 0.91 -5.92
C GLY A 172 -13.95 0.23 -4.75
N TYR A 173 -12.65 0.45 -4.63
CA TYR A 173 -11.86 -0.04 -3.48
C TYR A 173 -12.31 0.61 -2.17
N ALA A 174 -12.57 1.93 -2.19
CA ALA A 174 -13.08 2.64 -1.02
C ALA A 174 -14.43 2.08 -0.57
N GLN A 175 -15.36 1.84 -1.49
CA GLN A 175 -16.68 1.28 -1.18
C GLN A 175 -16.56 -0.09 -0.51
N THR A 176 -15.70 -0.97 -1.03
CA THR A 176 -15.49 -2.31 -0.45
C THR A 176 -14.88 -2.20 0.95
N LEU A 177 -13.88 -1.36 1.11
CA LEU A 177 -13.20 -1.11 2.37
C LEU A 177 -14.17 -0.58 3.44
N LEU A 178 -15.02 0.39 3.08
CA LEU A 178 -15.97 1.01 4.02
C LEU A 178 -17.10 0.05 4.41
N LYS A 179 -17.53 -0.82 3.51
CA LYS A 179 -18.50 -1.89 3.85
C LYS A 179 -17.95 -2.83 4.93
N SER A 180 -16.65 -3.13 4.90
CA SER A 180 -16.03 -4.01 5.89
C SER A 180 -15.70 -3.31 7.21
N THR A 181 -15.35 -2.04 7.16
CA THR A 181 -14.89 -1.29 8.33
C THR A 181 -15.97 -0.49 9.04
N HIS A 182 -17.12 -0.28 8.39
CA HIS A 182 -18.18 0.66 8.83
C HIS A 182 -17.62 2.07 9.09
N GLY A 183 -16.63 2.46 8.29
CA GLY A 183 -15.94 3.76 8.40
C GLY A 183 -16.61 4.86 7.59
N SER A 184 -15.98 6.02 7.56
CA SER A 184 -16.35 7.16 6.74
C SER A 184 -15.31 7.44 5.66
N ALA A 185 -15.69 8.10 4.58
CA ALA A 185 -14.79 8.54 3.54
C ALA A 185 -14.87 10.05 3.30
N SER A 186 -13.77 10.61 2.86
CA SER A 186 -13.74 11.90 2.19
C SER A 186 -13.11 11.74 0.82
N VAL A 187 -13.77 12.23 -0.20
CA VAL A 187 -13.21 12.29 -1.54
C VAL A 187 -12.57 13.65 -1.73
N LEU A 188 -11.27 13.67 -1.96
CA LEU A 188 -10.53 14.87 -2.30
C LEU A 188 -10.47 15.00 -3.81
N ASP A 189 -11.29 15.91 -4.36
CA ASP A 189 -11.33 16.23 -5.78
C ASP A 189 -10.29 17.31 -6.10
N LYS A 190 -9.19 16.90 -6.73
CA LYS A 190 -8.12 17.77 -7.24
C LYS A 190 -8.38 18.22 -8.69
N SER A 191 -9.34 17.61 -9.36
CA SER A 191 -9.64 17.96 -10.75
C SER A 191 -10.04 19.43 -10.84
N SER A 192 -9.41 20.17 -11.76
CA SER A 192 -9.74 21.59 -11.91
C SER A 192 -11.14 21.72 -12.49
N SER A 193 -11.97 22.61 -11.93
CA SER A 193 -13.35 22.83 -12.35
C SER A 193 -13.51 23.33 -13.80
N THR A 194 -12.42 23.59 -14.48
CA THR A 194 -12.36 24.18 -15.83
C THR A 194 -11.91 23.21 -16.91
N THR A 195 -11.55 21.97 -16.57
CA THR A 195 -11.05 20.99 -17.56
C THR A 195 -12.23 20.22 -18.19
N PRO A 196 -12.27 20.03 -19.53
CA PRO A 196 -13.19 19.09 -20.16
C PRO A 196 -13.00 17.69 -19.60
N GLY A 197 -14.07 16.99 -19.26
CA GLY A 197 -14.02 15.66 -18.61
C GLY A 197 -14.42 15.67 -17.13
N ASN A 198 -14.56 16.84 -16.50
CA ASN A 198 -15.00 16.97 -15.11
C ASN A 198 -16.40 16.41 -14.83
N GLU A 199 -17.25 16.31 -15.85
CA GLU A 199 -18.61 15.77 -15.66
C GLU A 199 -18.57 14.28 -15.26
N VAL A 200 -17.69 13.48 -15.87
CA VAL A 200 -17.53 12.05 -15.55
C VAL A 200 -17.03 11.89 -14.11
N ILE A 201 -16.05 12.71 -13.70
CA ILE A 201 -15.53 12.70 -12.32
C ILE A 201 -16.61 13.08 -11.33
N LYS A 202 -17.35 14.16 -11.59
CA LYS A 202 -18.46 14.62 -10.73
C LYS A 202 -19.55 13.56 -10.60
N GLU A 203 -19.93 12.94 -11.70
CA GLU A 203 -20.93 11.87 -11.71
C GLU A 203 -20.44 10.64 -10.93
N GLY A 204 -19.18 10.23 -11.13
CA GLY A 204 -18.56 9.12 -10.39
C GLY A 204 -18.52 9.38 -8.89
N ILE A 205 -18.11 10.58 -8.46
CA ILE A 205 -18.09 10.98 -7.06
C ILE A 205 -19.52 11.06 -6.50
N LEU A 206 -20.48 11.61 -7.25
CA LEU A 206 -21.88 11.71 -6.81
C LEU A 206 -22.47 10.31 -6.56
N ARG A 207 -22.32 9.39 -7.49
CA ARG A 207 -22.76 7.99 -7.30
C ARG A 207 -22.14 7.35 -6.07
N PHE A 208 -20.83 7.56 -5.86
CA PHE A 208 -20.16 7.06 -4.67
C PHE A 208 -20.75 7.64 -3.37
N THR A 209 -21.07 8.95 -3.35
CA THR A 209 -21.66 9.60 -2.17
C THR A 209 -23.10 9.15 -1.88
N GLU A 210 -23.85 8.75 -2.90
CA GLU A 210 -25.17 8.15 -2.75
C GLU A 210 -25.09 6.73 -2.16
N ASP A 211 -24.12 5.94 -2.61
CA ASP A 211 -23.91 4.56 -2.16
C ASP A 211 -23.31 4.46 -0.74
N VAL A 212 -22.50 5.45 -0.33
CA VAL A 212 -21.78 5.47 0.95
C VAL A 212 -22.25 6.66 1.78
N LYS A 213 -23.19 6.41 2.69
CA LYS A 213 -23.90 7.45 3.49
C LYS A 213 -23.01 8.38 4.31
N GLN A 214 -21.78 7.99 4.65
CA GLN A 214 -20.85 8.78 5.46
C GLN A 214 -19.70 9.29 4.59
N THR A 215 -20.04 9.98 3.49
CA THR A 215 -19.05 10.54 2.56
C THR A 215 -19.08 12.06 2.58
N THR A 216 -17.90 12.68 2.61
CA THR A 216 -17.72 14.13 2.49
C THR A 216 -16.89 14.43 1.23
N LEU A 217 -17.27 15.47 0.50
CA LEU A 217 -16.50 15.95 -0.64
C LEU A 217 -15.62 17.13 -0.20
N LEU A 218 -14.32 16.99 -0.41
CA LEU A 218 -13.32 18.04 -0.21
C LEU A 218 -12.87 18.54 -1.58
N ARG A 219 -12.79 19.85 -1.75
CA ARG A 219 -12.33 20.49 -2.98
C ARG A 219 -11.07 21.28 -2.67
N GLU A 220 -9.93 20.66 -2.88
CA GLU A 220 -8.64 21.29 -2.68
C GLU A 220 -7.76 21.01 -3.90
N LYS A 221 -7.22 22.08 -4.50
CA LYS A 221 -6.31 21.94 -5.65
C LYS A 221 -4.97 21.35 -5.26
N ASP A 222 -4.53 21.61 -4.03
CA ASP A 222 -3.22 21.25 -3.55
C ASP A 222 -3.33 20.36 -2.30
N LEU A 223 -2.64 19.24 -2.33
CA LEU A 223 -2.40 18.43 -1.14
C LEU A 223 -1.43 19.15 -0.21
N THR A 224 -1.91 19.51 0.95
CA THR A 224 -1.12 20.09 2.02
C THR A 224 -1.04 19.14 3.21
N PRO A 225 -0.09 19.32 4.14
CA PRO A 225 -0.06 18.50 5.35
C PRO A 225 -1.38 18.54 6.16
N GLN A 226 -2.12 19.65 6.07
CA GLN A 226 -3.40 19.86 6.75
C GLN A 226 -4.54 19.05 6.11
N SER A 227 -4.47 18.79 4.80
CA SER A 227 -5.47 17.99 4.09
C SER A 227 -5.60 16.56 4.64
N PHE A 228 -4.63 16.09 5.40
CA PHE A 228 -4.63 14.75 5.99
C PHE A 228 -5.09 14.70 7.44
N ASN A 229 -5.40 15.84 8.05
CA ASN A 229 -5.80 15.88 9.44
C ASN A 229 -7.12 15.12 9.68
N GLY A 230 -7.10 14.20 10.63
CA GLY A 230 -8.26 13.38 10.98
C GLY A 230 -8.44 12.12 10.16
N PHE A 231 -7.63 11.89 9.10
CA PHE A 231 -7.66 10.65 8.34
C PHE A 231 -6.62 9.67 8.85
N ASN A 232 -6.98 8.38 8.84
CA ASN A 232 -6.08 7.31 9.23
C ASN A 232 -5.69 6.37 8.07
N PHE A 233 -6.36 6.54 6.92
CA PHE A 233 -6.07 5.76 5.73
C PHE A 233 -6.26 6.61 4.46
N MET A 234 -5.39 6.42 3.47
CA MET A 234 -5.46 7.10 2.17
C MET A 234 -5.45 6.10 1.03
N LEU A 235 -6.33 6.30 0.07
CA LEU A 235 -6.31 5.65 -1.24
C LEU A 235 -5.87 6.66 -2.29
N ILE A 236 -4.87 6.31 -3.08
CA ILE A 236 -4.32 7.15 -4.12
C ILE A 236 -3.85 6.30 -5.30
N SER A 237 -4.04 6.76 -6.53
CA SER A 237 -3.48 6.07 -7.69
C SER A 237 -1.97 6.25 -7.77
N TYR A 238 -1.30 5.32 -8.43
CA TYR A 238 0.15 5.42 -8.66
C TYR A 238 0.51 6.69 -9.44
N LYS A 239 -0.28 7.08 -10.42
CA LYS A 239 -0.07 8.28 -11.23
C LYS A 239 -0.08 9.53 -10.36
N THR A 240 -1.14 9.71 -9.57
CA THR A 240 -1.29 10.84 -8.65
C THR A 240 -0.26 10.81 -7.52
N TRP A 241 0.07 9.61 -7.00
CA TRP A 241 1.16 9.43 -6.04
C TRP A 241 2.49 9.92 -6.59
N ASN A 242 2.81 9.60 -7.84
CA ASN A 242 4.06 9.98 -8.48
C ASN A 242 4.18 11.50 -8.58
N ASP A 243 3.11 12.19 -9.01
CA ASP A 243 3.05 13.66 -9.04
C ASP A 243 3.25 14.27 -7.64
N VAL A 244 2.52 13.79 -6.65
CA VAL A 244 2.64 14.25 -5.25
C VAL A 244 4.05 14.03 -4.71
N SER A 245 4.66 12.88 -5.00
CA SER A 245 6.00 12.54 -4.51
C SER A 245 7.11 13.40 -5.11
N GLU A 246 6.91 13.89 -6.33
CA GLU A 246 7.86 14.80 -6.99
C GLU A 246 7.73 16.24 -6.53
N HIS A 247 6.49 16.72 -6.40
CA HIS A 247 6.21 18.15 -6.24
C HIS A 247 5.80 18.56 -4.83
N ARG A 248 5.38 17.63 -3.96
CA ARG A 248 4.76 17.90 -2.65
C ARG A 248 5.39 17.08 -1.51
N LYS A 249 6.70 17.11 -1.39
CA LYS A 249 7.44 16.31 -0.38
C LYS A 249 6.99 16.56 1.06
N GLU A 250 6.59 17.77 1.40
CA GLU A 250 6.10 18.12 2.74
C GLU A 250 4.77 17.42 3.07
N ALA A 251 3.88 17.29 2.08
CA ALA A 251 2.61 16.59 2.25
C ALA A 251 2.86 15.11 2.62
N LEU A 252 3.88 14.48 2.04
CA LEU A 252 4.23 13.09 2.31
C LEU A 252 4.62 12.83 3.77
N GLN A 253 5.13 13.84 4.49
CA GLN A 253 5.52 13.68 5.90
C GLN A 253 4.32 13.50 6.82
N LYS A 254 3.16 14.03 6.47
CA LYS A 254 1.94 14.04 7.28
C LYS A 254 0.84 13.10 6.78
N MET A 255 1.06 12.43 5.64
CA MET A 255 0.05 11.51 5.10
C MET A 255 -0.22 10.35 6.06
N PRO A 256 -1.45 9.83 6.13
CA PRO A 256 -1.80 8.65 6.91
C PRO A 256 -1.22 7.35 6.29
N SER A 257 -1.54 6.20 6.86
CA SER A 257 -1.28 4.93 6.19
C SER A 257 -1.92 4.94 4.81
N THR A 258 -1.16 4.59 3.79
CA THR A 258 -1.53 4.84 2.40
C THR A 258 -1.47 3.54 1.59
N LEU A 259 -2.49 3.33 0.79
CA LEU A 259 -2.49 2.31 -0.25
C LEU A 259 -2.41 3.00 -1.62
N ILE A 260 -1.29 2.78 -2.29
CA ILE A 260 -1.03 3.26 -3.65
C ILE A 260 -1.49 2.15 -4.59
N LEU A 261 -2.43 2.44 -5.47
CA LEU A 261 -3.08 1.47 -6.34
C LEU A 261 -2.76 1.73 -7.81
N SER A 262 -2.51 0.64 -8.55
CA SER A 262 -2.58 0.64 -10.01
C SER A 262 -3.85 -0.06 -10.47
N LYS A 263 -4.23 0.23 -11.72
CA LYS A 263 -5.32 -0.44 -12.40
C LYS A 263 -4.78 -1.61 -13.22
#